data_da6bf84aa471dbaca1145263b3b5388f
#
_entry.id   da6bf84aa471dbaca1145263b3b5388f
#
_cell.length_a   1.000
_cell.length_b   1.000
_cell.length_c   1.000
_cell.angle_alpha   90.00
_cell.angle_beta   90.00
_cell.angle_gamma   90.00
#
_symmetry.space_group_name_H-M   'P 1'
#
loop_
_entity.id
_entity.type
_entity.pdbx_description
1 polymer ?
#
loop_
_entity_poly.entity_id
_entity_poly.type
_entity_poly.pdbx_seq_one_letter_code
_entity_poly.pdbx_strand_id
1 'polypeptide(L)'
;MPDAPKADRPKVVAGLEINKVADGYIVYQPSRDRVHYLNHTATIVLELCDGKNSAAEIAGLLRSAYGMAEAPDAEVSACLEQLAGEGLVS
;
A
#
# COMPACT_ATOMS: atom_id res chain seq x y z
N MET A 1 21.87 -5.82 -9.71
CA MET A 1 21.27 -5.73 -9.42
C MET A 1 20.73 -4.99 -9.03
N PRO A 2 20.58 -4.86 -9.00
CA PRO A 2 20.18 -3.85 -8.45
C PRO A 2 18.83 -3.45 -8.54
N ASP A 3 18.07 -3.77 -8.99
CA ASP A 3 16.80 -3.39 -9.07
C ASP A 3 15.97 -3.76 -8.00
N ALA A 4 16.33 -4.58 -7.23
CA ALA A 4 15.58 -5.01 -6.14
C ALA A 4 15.18 -3.95 -5.17
N PRO A 5 15.90 -2.93 -5.00
CA PRO A 5 15.61 -1.99 -3.93
C PRO A 5 14.23 -1.46 -3.86
N LYS A 6 13.61 -1.21 -4.95
CA LYS A 6 12.30 -0.61 -4.81
C LYS A 6 11.28 -1.59 -4.27
N ALA A 7 11.54 -2.87 -4.34
CA ALA A 7 10.66 -3.84 -3.75
C ALA A 7 10.80 -3.89 -2.25
N ASP A 8 11.95 -3.47 -1.71
CA ASP A 8 12.17 -3.54 -0.29
C ASP A 8 11.42 -2.49 0.48
N ARG A 9 11.32 -1.29 -0.07
CA ARG A 9 10.71 -0.17 0.63
C ARG A 9 9.80 0.58 -0.31
N PRO A 10 8.60 0.07 -0.50
CA PRO A 10 7.67 0.69 -1.44
C PRO A 10 7.31 2.10 -1.02
N LYS A 11 7.08 2.94 -2.00
CA LYS A 11 6.72 4.32 -1.75
C LYS A 11 5.53 4.68 -2.62
N VAL A 12 4.54 5.34 -2.01
CA VAL A 12 3.37 5.79 -2.74
C VAL A 12 3.81 6.85 -3.75
N VAL A 13 3.23 6.79 -4.95
CA VAL A 13 3.57 7.77 -5.98
C VAL A 13 2.92 9.10 -5.63
N ALA A 14 3.53 10.19 -6.11
CA ALA A 14 3.04 11.52 -5.83
C ALA A 14 1.79 11.83 -6.64
N GLY A 15 1.00 12.77 -6.15
CA GLY A 15 -0.11 13.30 -6.91
C GLY A 15 -1.41 12.52 -6.83
N LEU A 16 -1.50 11.55 -5.95
CA LEU A 16 -2.75 10.80 -5.78
C LEU A 16 -3.73 11.61 -4.94
N GLU A 17 -5.02 11.49 -5.28
CA GLU A 17 -6.08 12.06 -4.46
C GLU A 17 -6.84 10.92 -3.81
N ILE A 18 -6.89 10.92 -2.49
CA ILE A 18 -7.52 9.85 -1.74
C ILE A 18 -8.76 10.39 -1.06
N ASN A 19 -9.91 9.81 -1.35
CA ASN A 19 -11.18 10.25 -0.80
C ASN A 19 -11.88 9.10 -0.10
N LYS A 20 -12.32 9.35 1.12
CA LYS A 20 -13.03 8.35 1.89
C LYS A 20 -14.45 8.18 1.38
N VAL A 21 -14.90 6.94 1.26
CA VAL A 21 -16.28 6.63 0.92
C VAL A 21 -16.82 5.65 1.96
N ALA A 22 -18.06 5.23 1.83
CA ALA A 22 -18.72 4.44 2.85
C ALA A 22 -17.96 3.16 3.20
N ASP A 23 -17.49 2.44 2.19
CA ASP A 23 -16.91 1.13 2.39
C ASP A 23 -15.40 1.07 2.15
N GLY A 24 -14.75 2.21 2.07
CA GLY A 24 -13.32 2.21 1.79
C GLY A 24 -12.88 3.56 1.29
N TYR A 25 -12.04 3.54 0.27
CA TYR A 25 -11.46 4.77 -0.26
C TYR A 25 -11.40 4.70 -1.78
N ILE A 26 -11.60 5.86 -2.40
CA ILE A 26 -11.39 6.01 -3.84
C ILE A 26 -10.08 6.77 -4.00
N VAL A 27 -9.19 6.21 -4.79
CA VAL A 27 -7.90 6.84 -5.08
C VAL A 27 -7.91 7.26 -6.54
N TYR A 28 -7.83 8.56 -6.78
CA TYR A 28 -7.77 9.09 -8.13
C TYR A 28 -6.32 9.37 -8.49
N GLN A 29 -5.95 8.89 -9.67
CA GLN A 29 -4.59 9.03 -10.19
C GLN A 29 -4.64 9.92 -11.42
N PRO A 30 -4.51 11.26 -11.24
CA PRO A 30 -4.68 12.18 -12.37
C PRO A 30 -3.71 11.95 -13.52
N SER A 31 -2.47 11.57 -13.21
CA SER A 31 -1.47 11.38 -14.25
C SER A 31 -1.84 10.28 -15.24
N ARG A 32 -2.70 9.35 -14.84
CA ARG A 32 -3.17 8.26 -15.69
C ARG A 32 -4.66 8.31 -15.92
N ASP A 33 -5.32 9.30 -15.35
CA ASP A 33 -6.77 9.44 -15.43
C ASP A 33 -7.46 8.14 -15.01
N ARG A 34 -7.02 7.59 -13.89
CA ARG A 34 -7.53 6.34 -13.37
C ARG A 34 -8.07 6.50 -11.97
N VAL A 35 -9.09 5.72 -11.67
CA VAL A 35 -9.70 5.68 -10.35
C VAL A 35 -9.60 4.26 -9.82
N HIS A 36 -9.15 4.12 -8.59
CA HIS A 36 -9.00 2.83 -7.94
C HIS A 36 -9.81 2.80 -6.66
N TYR A 37 -10.46 1.69 -6.39
CA TYR A 37 -11.13 1.51 -5.11
C TYR A 37 -10.22 0.68 -4.20
N LEU A 38 -10.01 1.15 -2.99
CA LEU A 38 -9.24 0.41 -2.00
C LEU A 38 -10.09 0.19 -0.76
N ASN A 39 -10.09 -1.04 -0.25
CA ASN A 39 -10.74 -1.28 1.02
C ASN A 39 -9.88 -0.67 2.13
N HIS A 40 -10.40 -0.75 3.36
CA HIS A 40 -9.74 -0.10 4.48
C HIS A 40 -8.31 -0.59 4.69
N THR A 41 -8.11 -1.90 4.63
CA THR A 41 -6.79 -2.48 4.84
C THR A 41 -5.80 -2.05 3.76
N ALA A 42 -6.22 -2.09 2.50
CA ALA A 42 -5.35 -1.68 1.40
C ALA A 42 -4.95 -0.22 1.52
N THR A 43 -5.87 0.62 1.99
CA THR A 43 -5.57 2.03 2.17
C THR A 43 -4.51 2.23 3.27
N ILE A 44 -4.62 1.49 4.35
CA ILE A 44 -3.62 1.59 5.42
C ILE A 44 -2.27 1.13 4.91
N VAL A 45 -2.23 0.05 4.14
CA VAL A 45 -0.97 -0.40 3.55
C VAL A 45 -0.38 0.69 2.66
N LEU A 46 -1.23 1.33 1.85
CA LEU A 46 -0.77 2.41 0.99
C LEU A 46 -0.19 3.57 1.80
N GLU A 47 -0.83 3.93 2.90
CA GLU A 47 -0.34 5.01 3.74
C GLU A 47 0.99 4.70 4.39
N LEU A 48 1.27 3.44 4.63
CA LEU A 48 2.54 3.03 5.22
C LEU A 48 3.66 2.90 4.18
N CYS A 49 3.33 3.07 2.92
CA CYS A 49 4.31 3.03 1.84
C CYS A 49 4.96 4.40 1.70
N ASP A 50 5.84 4.72 2.63
CA ASP A 50 6.49 6.02 2.65
C ASP A 50 7.95 5.95 2.19
N GLY A 51 8.37 4.82 1.66
CA GLY A 51 9.74 4.63 1.23
C GLY A 51 10.69 4.27 2.35
N LYS A 52 10.17 4.13 3.57
CA LYS A 52 10.99 3.81 4.73
C LYS A 52 10.64 2.47 5.36
N ASN A 53 9.48 1.93 5.05
CA ASN A 53 9.04 0.65 5.60
C ASN A 53 9.14 -0.44 4.56
N SER A 54 9.74 -1.56 4.94
CA SER A 54 9.71 -2.75 4.11
C SER A 54 8.35 -3.44 4.25
N ALA A 55 8.10 -4.42 3.39
CA ALA A 55 6.85 -5.20 3.50
C ALA A 55 6.74 -5.85 4.87
N ALA A 56 7.83 -6.38 5.39
CA ALA A 56 7.82 -7.00 6.71
C ALA A 56 7.50 -6.00 7.81
N GLU A 57 8.03 -4.79 7.69
CA GLU A 57 7.75 -3.74 8.66
C GLU A 57 6.30 -3.31 8.60
N ILE A 58 5.75 -3.19 7.41
CA ILE A 58 4.33 -2.85 7.25
C ILE A 58 3.46 -3.93 7.89
N ALA A 59 3.79 -5.19 7.64
CA ALA A 59 3.03 -6.29 8.24
C ALA A 59 3.13 -6.26 9.77
N GLY A 60 4.31 -5.94 10.30
CA GLY A 60 4.49 -5.83 11.74
C GLY A 60 3.69 -4.69 12.35
N LEU A 61 3.61 -3.56 11.64
CA LEU A 61 2.81 -2.43 12.09
C LEU A 61 1.32 -2.78 12.13
N LEU A 62 0.84 -3.49 11.11
CA LEU A 62 -0.54 -3.93 11.10
C LEU A 62 -0.82 -4.92 12.22
N ARG A 63 0.11 -5.83 12.47
CA ARG A 63 -0.04 -6.78 13.57
C ARG A 63 -0.21 -6.04 14.90
N SER A 64 0.61 -5.04 15.15
CA SER A 64 0.53 -4.27 16.38
C SER A 64 -0.76 -3.46 16.46
N ALA A 65 -1.13 -2.83 15.36
CA ALA A 65 -2.29 -1.94 15.34
C ALA A 65 -3.60 -2.70 15.57
N TYR A 66 -3.69 -3.94 15.07
CA TYR A 66 -4.91 -4.71 15.15
C TYR A 66 -4.85 -5.85 16.16
N GLY A 67 -3.74 -5.95 16.91
CA GLY A 67 -3.62 -7.01 17.91
C GLY A 67 -3.63 -8.41 17.33
N MET A 68 -3.04 -8.59 16.17
CA MET A 68 -3.04 -9.89 15.49
C MET A 68 -2.02 -10.82 16.13
N ALA A 69 -2.31 -12.12 16.12
CA ALA A 69 -1.40 -13.11 16.66
C ALA A 69 -0.13 -13.21 15.80
N GLU A 70 -0.28 -13.07 14.49
CA GLU A 70 0.83 -13.16 13.56
C GLU A 70 0.77 -12.01 12.60
N ALA A 71 1.92 -11.57 12.11
CA ALA A 71 1.97 -10.52 11.10
C ALA A 71 1.35 -11.04 9.79
N PRO A 72 0.53 -10.22 9.12
CA PRO A 72 -0.16 -10.64 7.90
C PRO A 72 0.76 -10.50 6.68
N ASP A 73 1.87 -11.22 6.68
CA ASP A 73 2.89 -11.06 5.64
C ASP A 73 2.37 -11.36 4.25
N ALA A 74 1.62 -12.45 4.10
CA ALA A 74 1.12 -12.84 2.78
C ALA A 74 0.13 -11.84 2.24
N GLU A 75 -0.77 -11.35 3.10
CA GLU A 75 -1.75 -10.35 2.69
C GLU A 75 -1.09 -9.04 2.30
N VAL A 76 -0.09 -8.63 3.08
CA VAL A 76 0.62 -7.38 2.78
C VAL A 76 1.37 -7.51 1.47
N SER A 77 2.06 -8.63 1.25
CA SER A 77 2.78 -8.85 0.00
C SER A 77 1.86 -8.83 -1.20
N ALA A 78 0.71 -9.52 -1.11
CA ALA A 78 -0.26 -9.53 -2.20
C ALA A 78 -0.81 -8.13 -2.46
N CYS A 79 -1.09 -7.38 -1.39
CA CYS A 79 -1.59 -6.03 -1.52
C CYS A 79 -0.56 -5.12 -2.20
N LEU A 80 0.69 -5.23 -1.79
CA LEU A 80 1.76 -4.43 -2.38
C LEU A 80 1.96 -4.75 -3.85
N GLU A 81 1.86 -6.03 -4.22
CA GLU A 81 1.96 -6.40 -5.62
C GLU A 81 0.84 -5.79 -6.43
N GLN A 82 -0.36 -5.79 -5.90
CA GLN A 82 -1.48 -5.19 -6.59
C GLN A 82 -1.31 -3.69 -6.73
N LEU A 83 -0.92 -3.01 -5.65
CA LEU A 83 -0.70 -1.56 -5.68
C LEU A 83 0.39 -1.20 -6.67
N ALA A 84 1.46 -1.99 -6.73
CA ALA A 84 2.54 -1.75 -7.68
C ALA A 84 2.07 -1.98 -9.12
N GLY A 85 1.28 -3.02 -9.33
CA GLY A 85 0.74 -3.32 -10.65
C GLY A 85 -0.19 -2.23 -11.15
N GLU A 86 -0.85 -1.52 -10.23
CA GLU A 86 -1.72 -0.41 -10.59
C GLU A 86 -0.98 0.92 -10.65
N GLY A 87 0.32 0.91 -10.37
CA GLY A 87 1.11 2.12 -10.45
C GLY A 87 0.93 3.08 -9.28
N LEU A 88 0.41 2.59 -8.16
CA LEU A 88 0.17 3.43 -6.98
C LEU A 88 1.38 3.49 -6.06
N VAL A 89 2.23 2.49 -6.10
CA VAL A 89 3.50 2.49 -5.36
C VAL A 89 4.63 2.09 -6.28
N SER A 90 5.83 2.46 -5.91
CA SER A 90 7.02 2.12 -6.69
C SER A 90 8.15 1.65 -5.81
#